data_080fc813f3bedda76468e4b6cc747280
#
_entry.id   080fc813f3bedda76468e4b6cc747280
#
_cell.length_a   1.000
_cell.length_b   1.000
_cell.length_c   1.000
_cell.angle_alpha   90.00
_cell.angle_beta   90.00
_cell.angle_gamma   90.00
#
_symmetry.space_group_name_H-M   'P 1'
#
loop_
_entity.id
_entity.type
_entity.pdbx_description
1 polymer ?
#
loop_
_entity_poly.entity_id
_entity_poly.type
_entity_poly.pdbx_seq_one_letter_code
_entity_poly.pdbx_strand_id
1 'polypeptide(L)'
;MHLTEPVYRNPYWPTYPLIQITQGCTHNSCKFCTMYRDVPFRMMPMEWIEEDLKEICAIAPDAKTIQLLSANPMALSYDRLMPRLELIRQYLPKLEHMYTCTRVTDITNKSVDQLQSLRDIGLNEISLGVESGDDWTLQRINKGYTAQDILTQCHKLEEAGIAYWVTFLNGVAGREHSHDHAVHSAQIFNQCRPMLVGTGGLTLFPGTPLLDEAERGEFTPLSERELMQELHTFVQTLTCDCLFNTHHTSSLYLTGPFLPRKQQILDDLQYAIDHADLDAMAARRASKRGL
;
A
#
# COMPACT_ATOMS: atom_id res chain seq x y z
N MET A 1 -1.67 18.56 -17.66
CA MET A 1 -2.13 17.75 -16.49
C MET A 1 -1.93 18.52 -15.20
N HIS A 2 -2.94 18.56 -14.34
CA HIS A 2 -2.96 19.29 -13.05
C HIS A 2 -2.42 18.39 -11.93
N LEU A 3 -1.09 18.27 -11.82
CA LEU A 3 -0.44 17.53 -10.75
C LEU A 3 -0.04 18.51 -9.65
N THR A 4 -0.68 18.43 -8.49
CA THR A 4 -0.55 19.38 -7.38
C THR A 4 0.27 18.86 -6.20
N GLU A 5 0.82 17.65 -6.34
CA GLU A 5 1.61 16.96 -5.31
C GLU A 5 2.66 16.05 -5.96
N PRO A 6 3.63 15.53 -5.21
CA PRO A 6 4.55 14.52 -5.71
C PRO A 6 3.82 13.30 -6.26
N VAL A 7 4.26 12.79 -7.40
CA VAL A 7 3.64 11.65 -8.07
C VAL A 7 4.26 10.35 -7.58
N TYR A 8 3.48 9.54 -6.88
CA TYR A 8 3.86 8.19 -6.48
C TYR A 8 3.18 7.16 -7.38
N ARG A 9 3.98 6.56 -8.27
CA ARG A 9 3.50 5.49 -9.15
C ARG A 9 3.52 4.15 -8.43
N ASN A 10 2.53 3.33 -8.73
CA ASN A 10 2.60 1.93 -8.37
C ASN A 10 3.82 1.29 -9.05
N PRO A 11 4.77 0.70 -8.32
CA PRO A 11 5.97 0.10 -8.91
C PRO A 11 5.67 -1.11 -9.79
N TYR A 12 4.50 -1.73 -9.64
CA TYR A 12 4.09 -2.91 -10.41
C TYR A 12 3.42 -2.54 -11.75
N TRP A 13 2.90 -1.31 -11.86
CA TRP A 13 2.18 -0.81 -13.04
C TRP A 13 2.76 0.51 -13.55
N PRO A 14 4.06 0.58 -13.89
CA PRO A 14 4.74 1.86 -14.15
C PRO A 14 4.26 2.58 -15.42
N THR A 15 3.55 1.89 -16.30
CA THR A 15 3.12 2.42 -17.62
C THR A 15 1.68 2.90 -17.66
N TYR A 16 0.90 2.72 -16.58
CA TYR A 16 -0.50 3.16 -16.57
C TYR A 16 -0.59 4.69 -16.69
N PRO A 17 -1.55 5.22 -17.48
CA PRO A 17 -1.94 6.62 -17.39
C PRO A 17 -2.32 6.96 -15.95
N LEU A 18 -2.05 8.20 -15.56
CA LEU A 18 -2.32 8.68 -14.21
C LEU A 18 -3.34 9.80 -14.28
N ILE A 19 -4.24 9.85 -13.32
CA ILE A 19 -5.16 10.96 -13.12
C ILE A 19 -5.28 11.32 -11.65
N GLN A 20 -5.26 12.61 -11.33
CA GLN A 20 -5.40 13.09 -9.97
C GLN A 20 -6.85 13.56 -9.74
N ILE A 21 -7.60 12.84 -8.87
CA ILE A 21 -8.97 13.22 -8.49
C ILE A 21 -9.06 13.75 -7.05
N THR A 22 -8.00 13.52 -6.27
CA THR A 22 -7.77 14.10 -4.93
C THR A 22 -6.31 14.46 -4.77
N GLN A 23 -5.95 15.22 -3.76
CA GLN A 23 -4.58 15.40 -3.30
C GLN A 23 -4.46 15.15 -1.80
N GLY A 24 -3.25 14.81 -1.33
CA GLY A 24 -2.93 14.64 0.07
C GLY A 24 -3.49 13.36 0.69
N CYS A 25 -3.38 13.27 2.00
CA CYS A 25 -3.86 12.14 2.80
C CYS A 25 -4.80 12.65 3.90
N THR A 26 -5.99 12.02 4.04
CA THR A 26 -6.97 12.43 5.07
C THR A 26 -6.49 12.19 6.49
N HIS A 27 -5.59 11.24 6.71
CA HIS A 27 -5.04 10.93 8.03
C HIS A 27 -3.75 11.70 8.31
N ASN A 28 -2.79 11.62 7.40
CA ASN A 28 -1.52 12.36 7.34
C ASN A 28 -0.72 12.43 8.66
N SER A 29 -0.87 11.43 9.54
CA SER A 29 -0.28 11.41 10.88
C SER A 29 0.38 10.07 11.25
N CYS A 30 0.56 9.16 10.28
CA CYS A 30 1.36 7.95 10.50
C CYS A 30 2.80 8.33 10.84
N LYS A 31 3.35 7.76 11.93
CA LYS A 31 4.67 8.15 12.44
C LYS A 31 5.85 7.86 11.52
N PHE A 32 5.69 6.93 10.57
CA PHE A 32 6.74 6.52 9.63
C PHE A 32 6.68 7.23 8.27
N CYS A 33 5.61 7.99 7.97
CA CYS A 33 5.30 8.48 6.63
C CYS A 33 5.45 10.01 6.52
N THR A 34 6.08 10.47 5.42
CA THR A 34 6.22 11.89 5.07
C THR A 34 5.62 12.23 3.70
N MET A 35 5.08 11.24 2.95
CA MET A 35 4.72 11.41 1.54
C MET A 35 3.81 12.61 1.25
N TYR A 36 2.86 12.89 2.15
CA TYR A 36 1.88 13.96 1.97
C TYR A 36 1.86 14.94 3.16
N ARG A 37 2.91 14.99 3.97
CA ARG A 37 2.93 15.76 5.24
C ARG A 37 2.52 17.21 5.06
N ASP A 38 3.01 17.85 4.00
CA ASP A 38 2.78 19.25 3.70
C ASP A 38 1.68 19.47 2.64
N VAL A 39 0.95 18.42 2.29
CA VAL A 39 -0.11 18.46 1.28
C VAL A 39 -1.47 18.28 1.96
N PRO A 40 -2.29 19.33 2.07
CA PRO A 40 -3.63 19.22 2.64
C PRO A 40 -4.53 18.37 1.73
N PHE A 41 -5.36 17.52 2.34
CA PHE A 41 -6.33 16.74 1.57
C PHE A 41 -7.36 17.67 0.89
N ARG A 42 -7.55 17.52 -0.42
CA ARG A 42 -8.54 18.25 -1.23
C ARG A 42 -9.06 17.37 -2.36
N MET A 43 -10.31 17.60 -2.75
CA MET A 43 -10.84 17.12 -4.03
C MET A 43 -10.35 18.02 -5.17
N MET A 44 -10.00 17.39 -6.29
CA MET A 44 -9.72 18.16 -7.50
C MET A 44 -11.03 18.66 -8.12
N PRO A 45 -11.04 19.89 -8.70
CA PRO A 45 -12.18 20.41 -9.46
C PRO A 45 -12.51 19.48 -10.64
N MET A 46 -13.81 19.33 -10.95
CA MET A 46 -14.24 18.49 -12.08
C MET A 46 -13.69 18.99 -13.41
N GLU A 47 -13.58 20.29 -13.55
CA GLU A 47 -13.02 20.96 -14.75
C GLU A 47 -11.58 20.55 -15.00
N TRP A 48 -10.75 20.47 -13.94
CA TRP A 48 -9.35 20.02 -14.05
C TRP A 48 -9.25 18.55 -14.42
N ILE A 49 -10.11 17.71 -13.82
CA ILE A 49 -10.18 16.28 -14.17
C ILE A 49 -10.54 16.12 -15.65
N GLU A 50 -11.51 16.91 -16.15
CA GLU A 50 -11.92 16.88 -17.54
C GLU A 50 -10.82 17.35 -18.51
N GLU A 51 -10.10 18.40 -18.15
CA GLU A 51 -8.94 18.89 -18.94
C GLU A 51 -7.84 17.83 -19.01
N ASP A 52 -7.51 17.20 -17.87
CA ASP A 52 -6.52 16.13 -17.80
C ASP A 52 -6.95 14.90 -18.62
N LEU A 53 -8.24 14.56 -18.61
CA LEU A 53 -8.77 13.45 -19.42
C LEU A 53 -8.66 13.73 -20.92
N LYS A 54 -8.86 14.97 -21.37
CA LYS A 54 -8.63 15.37 -22.76
C LYS A 54 -7.17 15.15 -23.18
N GLU A 55 -6.22 15.50 -22.32
CA GLU A 55 -4.80 15.23 -22.55
C GLU A 55 -4.50 13.72 -22.59
N ILE A 56 -5.03 12.94 -21.64
CA ILE A 56 -4.84 11.48 -21.60
C ILE A 56 -5.41 10.84 -22.85
N CYS A 57 -6.60 11.22 -23.29
CA CYS A 57 -7.22 10.71 -24.53
C CYS A 57 -6.38 11.00 -25.78
N ALA A 58 -5.68 12.14 -25.82
CA ALA A 58 -4.83 12.47 -26.95
C ALA A 58 -3.61 11.54 -27.09
N ILE A 59 -3.10 11.01 -25.97
CA ILE A 59 -1.90 10.16 -25.93
C ILE A 59 -2.19 8.67 -25.75
N ALA A 60 -3.30 8.33 -25.11
CA ALA A 60 -3.69 6.95 -24.79
C ALA A 60 -5.21 6.73 -24.94
N PRO A 61 -5.82 6.92 -26.13
CA PRO A 61 -7.27 6.83 -26.33
C PRO A 61 -7.84 5.42 -26.07
N ASP A 62 -6.99 4.41 -26.18
CA ASP A 62 -7.33 3.01 -25.99
C ASP A 62 -6.85 2.44 -24.64
N ALA A 63 -6.62 3.31 -23.66
CA ALA A 63 -6.17 2.89 -22.34
C ALA A 63 -7.16 1.88 -21.73
N LYS A 64 -6.61 0.72 -21.30
CA LYS A 64 -7.38 -0.34 -20.60
C LYS A 64 -7.34 -0.16 -19.09
N THR A 65 -6.36 0.57 -18.61
CA THR A 65 -6.09 0.76 -17.20
C THR A 65 -5.73 2.21 -16.91
N ILE A 66 -6.08 2.70 -15.72
CA ILE A 66 -5.69 4.03 -15.25
C ILE A 66 -5.46 3.97 -13.74
N GLN A 67 -4.46 4.70 -13.25
CA GLN A 67 -4.23 4.86 -11.81
C GLN A 67 -4.80 6.20 -11.35
N LEU A 68 -5.69 6.13 -10.35
CA LEU A 68 -6.12 7.31 -9.59
C LEU A 68 -5.03 7.65 -8.58
N LEU A 69 -4.42 8.82 -8.74
CA LEU A 69 -3.33 9.30 -7.90
C LEU A 69 -3.79 9.77 -6.52
N SER A 70 -2.83 9.99 -5.64
CA SER A 70 -2.94 10.43 -4.25
C SER A 70 -2.96 9.30 -3.23
N ALA A 71 -2.90 9.67 -1.93
CA ALA A 71 -2.83 8.71 -0.84
C ALA A 71 -4.09 7.85 -0.72
N ASN A 72 -5.25 8.47 -0.86
CA ASN A 72 -6.52 7.78 -0.58
C ASN A 72 -7.75 8.42 -1.25
N PRO A 73 -7.87 8.32 -2.57
CA PRO A 73 -9.06 8.78 -3.31
C PRO A 73 -10.39 8.17 -2.79
N MET A 74 -10.34 6.97 -2.24
CA MET A 74 -11.48 6.29 -1.61
C MET A 74 -11.99 6.98 -0.33
N ALA A 75 -11.29 7.98 0.21
CA ALA A 75 -11.79 8.80 1.31
C ALA A 75 -13.00 9.65 0.92
N LEU A 76 -13.20 9.91 -0.37
CA LEU A 76 -14.42 10.55 -0.87
C LEU A 76 -15.65 9.68 -0.55
N SER A 77 -16.75 10.33 -0.19
CA SER A 77 -18.04 9.63 -0.13
C SER A 77 -18.42 9.07 -1.49
N TYR A 78 -19.28 8.05 -1.51
CA TYR A 78 -19.76 7.45 -2.75
C TYR A 78 -20.28 8.51 -3.74
N ASP A 79 -21.15 9.43 -3.28
CA ASP A 79 -21.77 10.47 -4.11
C ASP A 79 -20.75 11.48 -4.70
N ARG A 80 -19.58 11.60 -4.09
CA ARG A 80 -18.49 12.45 -4.60
C ARG A 80 -17.53 11.69 -5.48
N LEU A 81 -17.33 10.40 -5.22
CA LEU A 81 -16.41 9.54 -5.99
C LEU A 81 -17.03 9.12 -7.32
N MET A 82 -18.26 8.60 -7.31
CA MET A 82 -18.93 8.03 -8.49
C MET A 82 -18.94 8.99 -9.69
N PRO A 83 -19.36 10.27 -9.60
CA PRO A 83 -19.36 11.16 -10.76
C PRO A 83 -18.00 11.38 -11.39
N ARG A 84 -16.91 11.26 -10.61
CA ARG A 84 -15.53 11.34 -11.12
C ARG A 84 -15.15 10.11 -11.93
N LEU A 85 -15.55 8.92 -11.46
CA LEU A 85 -15.31 7.68 -12.18
C LEU A 85 -16.15 7.60 -13.45
N GLU A 86 -17.40 8.08 -13.41
CA GLU A 86 -18.26 8.20 -14.58
C GLU A 86 -17.67 9.12 -15.64
N LEU A 87 -17.12 10.26 -15.24
CA LEU A 87 -16.42 11.17 -16.15
C LEU A 87 -15.19 10.49 -16.77
N ILE A 88 -14.37 9.78 -15.98
CA ILE A 88 -13.23 9.01 -16.49
C ILE A 88 -13.70 7.97 -17.51
N ARG A 89 -14.76 7.23 -17.21
CA ARG A 89 -15.33 6.21 -18.09
C ARG A 89 -15.89 6.79 -19.38
N GLN A 90 -16.48 7.97 -19.33
CA GLN A 90 -16.99 8.68 -20.51
C GLN A 90 -15.87 9.02 -21.49
N TYR A 91 -14.72 9.50 -20.99
CA TYR A 91 -13.56 9.85 -21.81
C TYR A 91 -12.75 8.64 -22.26
N LEU A 92 -12.70 7.57 -21.46
CA LEU A 92 -11.95 6.34 -21.71
C LEU A 92 -12.90 5.13 -21.78
N PRO A 93 -13.72 4.97 -22.84
CA PRO A 93 -14.76 3.93 -22.91
C PRO A 93 -14.22 2.51 -22.96
N LYS A 94 -12.94 2.31 -23.36
CA LYS A 94 -12.26 1.02 -23.38
C LYS A 94 -11.61 0.62 -22.06
N LEU A 95 -11.72 1.47 -21.03
CA LEU A 95 -11.12 1.23 -19.73
C LEU A 95 -11.73 -0.02 -19.07
N GLU A 96 -10.90 -0.93 -18.62
CA GLU A 96 -11.28 -2.17 -17.95
C GLU A 96 -10.99 -2.09 -16.43
N HIS A 97 -9.89 -1.38 -16.05
CA HIS A 97 -9.41 -1.32 -14.69
C HIS A 97 -9.06 0.11 -14.27
N MET A 98 -9.58 0.52 -13.12
CA MET A 98 -9.11 1.67 -12.35
C MET A 98 -8.43 1.14 -11.09
N TYR A 99 -7.20 1.54 -10.88
CA TYR A 99 -6.42 1.22 -9.70
C TYR A 99 -6.32 2.44 -8.78
N THR A 100 -6.37 2.22 -7.46
CA THR A 100 -6.13 3.29 -6.48
C THR A 100 -5.49 2.78 -5.21
N CYS A 101 -4.80 3.69 -4.50
CA CYS A 101 -4.40 3.46 -3.12
C CYS A 101 -5.53 3.88 -2.17
N THR A 102 -5.60 3.23 -1.01
CA THR A 102 -6.59 3.57 0.01
C THR A 102 -6.11 3.16 1.40
N ARG A 103 -6.80 3.68 2.41
CA ARG A 103 -6.66 3.25 3.81
C ARG A 103 -7.84 2.36 4.20
N VAL A 104 -7.65 1.53 5.22
CA VAL A 104 -8.71 0.67 5.78
C VAL A 104 -9.96 1.50 6.13
N THR A 105 -9.77 2.66 6.77
CA THR A 105 -10.85 3.57 7.19
C THR A 105 -11.68 4.15 6.05
N ASP A 106 -11.15 4.23 4.83
CA ASP A 106 -11.85 4.85 3.69
C ASP A 106 -12.98 3.97 3.14
N ILE A 107 -12.95 2.68 3.46
CA ILE A 107 -13.94 1.69 3.03
C ILE A 107 -15.15 1.68 3.98
N THR A 108 -14.95 2.10 5.24
CA THR A 108 -15.94 2.02 6.31
C THR A 108 -17.28 2.65 5.93
N ASN A 109 -17.25 3.81 5.29
CA ASN A 109 -18.44 4.62 4.97
C ASN A 109 -19.10 4.27 3.63
N LYS A 110 -18.77 3.12 3.04
CA LYS A 110 -19.40 2.64 1.81
C LYS A 110 -20.11 1.32 2.08
N SER A 111 -21.34 1.15 1.61
CA SER A 111 -22.03 -0.14 1.65
C SER A 111 -21.41 -1.11 0.64
N VAL A 112 -21.73 -2.40 0.78
CA VAL A 112 -21.33 -3.43 -0.22
C VAL A 112 -21.89 -3.08 -1.60
N ASP A 113 -23.18 -2.66 -1.69
CA ASP A 113 -23.81 -2.27 -2.96
C ASP A 113 -23.11 -1.07 -3.61
N GLN A 114 -22.66 -0.10 -2.80
CA GLN A 114 -21.88 1.03 -3.30
C GLN A 114 -20.52 0.59 -3.81
N LEU A 115 -19.83 -0.32 -3.11
CA LEU A 115 -18.57 -0.88 -3.57
C LEU A 115 -18.74 -1.72 -4.85
N GLN A 116 -19.83 -2.48 -4.97
CA GLN A 116 -20.17 -3.20 -6.20
C GLN A 116 -20.38 -2.24 -7.37
N SER A 117 -21.11 -1.14 -7.15
CA SER A 117 -21.30 -0.10 -8.18
C SER A 117 -19.97 0.56 -8.60
N LEU A 118 -19.05 0.79 -7.64
CA LEU A 118 -17.70 1.29 -7.94
C LEU A 118 -16.88 0.27 -8.75
N ARG A 119 -16.99 -1.03 -8.43
CA ARG A 119 -16.38 -2.10 -9.22
C ARG A 119 -16.93 -2.14 -10.64
N ASP A 120 -18.23 -2.04 -10.79
CA ASP A 120 -18.92 -2.16 -12.09
C ASP A 120 -18.58 -1.00 -13.04
N ILE A 121 -18.30 0.20 -12.50
CA ILE A 121 -17.77 1.32 -13.29
C ILE A 121 -16.28 1.14 -13.65
N GLY A 122 -15.58 0.19 -13.02
CA GLY A 122 -14.19 -0.15 -13.31
C GLY A 122 -13.19 0.06 -12.16
N LEU A 123 -13.60 0.57 -11.00
CA LEU A 123 -12.73 0.66 -9.82
C LEU A 123 -12.65 -0.70 -9.12
N ASN A 124 -11.89 -1.60 -9.70
CA ASN A 124 -11.88 -3.02 -9.37
C ASN A 124 -10.55 -3.51 -8.79
N GLU A 125 -9.57 -2.62 -8.59
CA GLU A 125 -8.29 -2.95 -7.98
C GLU A 125 -7.87 -1.87 -6.96
N ILE A 126 -7.55 -2.29 -5.73
CA ILE A 126 -7.21 -1.40 -4.63
C ILE A 126 -5.92 -1.84 -3.93
N SER A 127 -4.98 -0.89 -3.73
CA SER A 127 -3.89 -1.06 -2.78
C SER A 127 -4.33 -0.59 -1.40
N LEU A 128 -4.40 -1.52 -0.46
CA LEU A 128 -4.78 -1.24 0.92
C LEU A 128 -3.53 -1.11 1.79
N GLY A 129 -3.19 0.12 2.17
CA GLY A 129 -2.04 0.42 3.01
C GLY A 129 -2.25 -0.05 4.45
N VAL A 130 -2.07 -1.33 4.71
CA VAL A 130 -2.29 -1.98 6.02
C VAL A 130 -1.10 -1.80 6.95
N GLU A 131 0.10 -2.11 6.48
CA GLU A 131 1.42 -2.03 7.11
C GLU A 131 1.64 -3.04 8.25
N SER A 132 0.63 -3.41 9.01
CA SER A 132 0.67 -4.34 10.13
C SER A 132 -0.70 -4.98 10.39
N GLY A 133 -0.73 -6.20 10.91
CA GLY A 133 -1.93 -6.82 11.48
C GLY A 133 -1.87 -6.93 13.00
N ASP A 134 -0.88 -6.29 13.63
CA ASP A 134 -0.69 -6.30 15.08
C ASP A 134 -1.21 -5.00 15.71
N ASP A 135 -2.18 -5.09 16.62
CA ASP A 135 -2.85 -3.93 17.21
C ASP A 135 -1.90 -3.01 17.97
N TRP A 136 -0.92 -3.57 18.69
CA TRP A 136 0.10 -2.75 19.37
C TRP A 136 0.88 -1.92 18.35
N THR A 137 1.34 -2.56 17.27
CA THR A 137 2.07 -1.88 16.20
C THR A 137 1.22 -0.84 15.51
N LEU A 138 -0.04 -1.15 15.15
CA LEU A 138 -0.97 -0.21 14.51
C LEU A 138 -1.19 1.04 15.38
N GLN A 139 -1.37 0.87 16.69
CA GLN A 139 -1.46 1.97 17.65
C GLN A 139 -0.15 2.75 17.74
N ARG A 140 0.99 2.05 17.86
CA ARG A 140 2.33 2.63 17.99
C ARG A 140 2.69 3.55 16.83
N ILE A 141 2.37 3.15 15.60
CA ILE A 141 2.64 3.92 14.38
C ILE A 141 1.50 4.88 13.99
N ASN A 142 0.47 4.97 14.81
CA ASN A 142 -0.69 5.85 14.60
C ASN A 142 -1.43 5.60 13.28
N LYS A 143 -1.80 4.34 13.00
CA LYS A 143 -2.58 4.00 11.81
C LYS A 143 -4.06 4.41 11.90
N GLY A 144 -4.61 4.49 13.14
CA GLY A 144 -5.98 4.92 13.41
C GLY A 144 -7.05 3.87 13.14
N TYR A 145 -6.70 2.59 13.16
CA TYR A 145 -7.59 1.43 13.06
C TYR A 145 -6.94 0.18 13.70
N THR A 146 -7.74 -0.86 13.90
CA THR A 146 -7.36 -2.13 14.52
C THR A 146 -7.23 -3.26 13.50
N ALA A 147 -6.66 -4.39 13.93
CA ALA A 147 -6.62 -5.63 13.16
C ALA A 147 -8.04 -6.12 12.78
N GLN A 148 -9.02 -5.96 13.69
CA GLN A 148 -10.41 -6.29 13.40
C GLN A 148 -11.03 -5.39 12.32
N ASP A 149 -10.66 -4.11 12.26
CA ASP A 149 -11.09 -3.20 11.19
C ASP A 149 -10.54 -3.67 9.84
N ILE A 150 -9.28 -4.14 9.81
CA ILE A 150 -8.67 -4.69 8.59
C ILE A 150 -9.52 -5.87 8.08
N LEU A 151 -9.81 -6.86 8.93
CA LEU A 151 -10.62 -8.02 8.56
C LEU A 151 -11.99 -7.60 8.03
N THR A 152 -12.66 -6.71 8.76
CA THR A 152 -14.00 -6.23 8.40
C THR A 152 -14.01 -5.58 7.02
N GLN A 153 -13.02 -4.73 6.71
CA GLN A 153 -13.00 -4.03 5.43
C GLN A 153 -12.48 -4.92 4.29
N CYS A 154 -11.56 -5.85 4.55
CA CYS A 154 -11.14 -6.85 3.56
C CYS A 154 -12.32 -7.75 3.15
N HIS A 155 -13.06 -8.30 4.09
CA HIS A 155 -14.25 -9.13 3.80
C HIS A 155 -15.31 -8.35 3.03
N LYS A 156 -15.48 -7.07 3.31
CA LYS A 156 -16.40 -6.19 2.58
C LYS A 156 -15.97 -5.97 1.13
N LEU A 157 -14.67 -5.82 0.86
CA LEU A 157 -14.13 -5.79 -0.51
C LEU A 157 -14.33 -7.10 -1.23
N GLU A 158 -14.12 -8.23 -0.55
CA GLU A 158 -14.32 -9.58 -1.08
C GLU A 158 -15.79 -9.82 -1.45
N GLU A 159 -16.73 -9.41 -0.60
CA GLU A 159 -18.17 -9.49 -0.86
C GLU A 159 -18.57 -8.62 -2.06
N ALA A 160 -17.94 -7.44 -2.20
CA ALA A 160 -18.15 -6.56 -3.34
C ALA A 160 -17.46 -7.05 -4.62
N GLY A 161 -16.54 -8.04 -4.55
CA GLY A 161 -15.79 -8.55 -5.67
C GLY A 161 -14.72 -7.57 -6.19
N ILE A 162 -14.18 -6.71 -5.32
CA ILE A 162 -13.05 -5.82 -5.61
C ILE A 162 -11.75 -6.54 -5.25
N ALA A 163 -10.85 -6.68 -6.22
CA ALA A 163 -9.52 -7.19 -5.97
C ALA A 163 -8.69 -6.19 -5.13
N TYR A 164 -7.94 -6.70 -4.18
CA TYR A 164 -7.11 -5.84 -3.36
C TYR A 164 -5.77 -6.50 -3.00
N TRP A 165 -4.81 -5.68 -2.69
CA TRP A 165 -3.53 -6.10 -2.13
C TRP A 165 -3.26 -5.37 -0.82
N VAL A 166 -2.54 -6.06 0.06
CA VAL A 166 -2.19 -5.57 1.38
C VAL A 166 -0.69 -5.37 1.49
N THR A 167 -0.29 -4.43 2.33
CA THR A 167 1.12 -4.14 2.59
C THR A 167 1.53 -4.65 3.96
N PHE A 168 2.73 -5.22 4.07
CA PHE A 168 3.43 -5.51 5.31
C PHE A 168 4.70 -4.65 5.37
N LEU A 169 4.79 -3.73 6.33
CA LEU A 169 5.94 -2.85 6.48
C LEU A 169 6.92 -3.46 7.49
N ASN A 170 7.83 -4.23 6.95
CA ASN A 170 8.85 -4.96 7.69
C ASN A 170 9.73 -4.02 8.52
N GLY A 171 9.87 -4.29 9.81
CA GLY A 171 10.64 -3.50 10.78
C GLY A 171 9.90 -2.35 11.45
N VAL A 172 8.65 -2.09 11.09
CA VAL A 172 7.90 -0.92 11.60
C VAL A 172 7.54 -1.01 13.08
N ALA A 173 7.48 -2.21 13.65
CA ALA A 173 7.25 -2.44 15.07
C ALA A 173 8.48 -2.17 15.95
N GLY A 174 9.68 -2.11 15.34
CA GLY A 174 10.93 -2.05 16.08
C GLY A 174 11.37 -3.42 16.59
N ARG A 175 12.60 -3.46 17.14
CA ARG A 175 13.27 -4.72 17.53
C ARG A 175 12.48 -5.52 18.56
N GLU A 176 11.92 -4.86 19.56
CA GLU A 176 11.29 -5.51 20.71
C GLU A 176 9.99 -6.22 20.35
N HIS A 177 9.25 -5.74 19.34
CA HIS A 177 7.95 -6.29 18.91
C HIS A 177 7.98 -6.92 17.52
N SER A 178 9.15 -7.11 16.94
CA SER A 178 9.34 -7.63 15.58
C SER A 178 8.68 -9.01 15.37
N HIS A 179 8.89 -9.94 16.31
CA HIS A 179 8.32 -11.28 16.21
C HIS A 179 6.78 -11.26 16.23
N ASP A 180 6.18 -10.56 17.20
CA ASP A 180 4.73 -10.48 17.33
C ASP A 180 4.09 -9.76 16.14
N HIS A 181 4.72 -8.69 15.67
CA HIS A 181 4.33 -8.00 14.45
C HIS A 181 4.27 -8.94 13.23
N ALA A 182 5.30 -9.76 13.03
CA ALA A 182 5.35 -10.72 11.91
C ALA A 182 4.25 -11.78 12.04
N VAL A 183 4.11 -12.40 13.22
CA VAL A 183 3.15 -13.47 13.47
C VAL A 183 1.72 -12.97 13.38
N HIS A 184 1.37 -11.90 14.11
CA HIS A 184 0.01 -11.35 14.13
C HIS A 184 -0.41 -10.83 12.77
N SER A 185 0.49 -10.14 12.03
CA SER A 185 0.19 -9.66 10.69
C SER A 185 -0.12 -10.81 9.73
N ALA A 186 0.68 -11.88 9.74
CA ALA A 186 0.42 -13.05 8.92
C ALA A 186 -0.89 -13.74 9.30
N GLN A 187 -1.21 -13.85 10.60
CA GLN A 187 -2.48 -14.43 11.07
C GLN A 187 -3.71 -13.64 10.61
N ILE A 188 -3.63 -12.32 10.57
CA ILE A 188 -4.70 -11.46 10.03
C ILE A 188 -4.82 -11.67 8.52
N PHE A 189 -3.71 -11.66 7.78
CA PHE A 189 -3.74 -11.84 6.32
C PHE A 189 -4.21 -13.23 5.91
N ASN A 190 -3.98 -14.26 6.72
CA ASN A 190 -4.49 -15.62 6.52
C ASN A 190 -6.02 -15.73 6.58
N GLN A 191 -6.70 -14.74 7.18
CA GLN A 191 -8.17 -14.69 7.26
C GLN A 191 -8.78 -13.88 6.11
N CYS A 192 -7.95 -13.34 5.23
CA CYS A 192 -8.33 -12.53 4.08
C CYS A 192 -7.92 -13.22 2.77
N ARG A 193 -8.44 -12.73 1.65
CA ARG A 193 -8.11 -13.24 0.30
C ARG A 193 -7.50 -12.13 -0.57
N PRO A 194 -6.36 -11.53 -0.16
CA PRO A 194 -5.70 -10.52 -0.96
C PRO A 194 -5.18 -11.13 -2.27
N MET A 195 -5.31 -10.41 -3.36
CA MET A 195 -4.68 -10.78 -4.63
C MET A 195 -3.15 -10.79 -4.50
N LEU A 196 -2.60 -9.87 -3.72
CA LEU A 196 -1.17 -9.71 -3.51
C LEU A 196 -0.86 -9.28 -2.08
N VAL A 197 0.16 -9.87 -1.50
CA VAL A 197 0.84 -9.38 -0.31
C VAL A 197 2.16 -8.73 -0.73
N GLY A 198 2.22 -7.41 -0.61
CA GLY A 198 3.43 -6.63 -0.87
C GLY A 198 4.19 -6.36 0.43
N THR A 199 5.50 -6.54 0.44
CA THR A 199 6.32 -6.20 1.60
C THR A 199 7.36 -5.14 1.26
N GLY A 200 7.63 -4.25 2.21
CA GLY A 200 8.70 -3.25 2.12
C GLY A 200 9.43 -3.14 3.45
N GLY A 201 10.75 -2.94 3.41
CA GLY A 201 11.52 -2.69 4.62
C GLY A 201 11.41 -1.23 5.06
N LEU A 202 11.20 -0.99 6.36
CA LEU A 202 11.17 0.34 6.93
C LEU A 202 12.45 1.11 6.58
N THR A 203 12.29 2.32 6.10
CA THR A 203 13.34 3.33 6.01
C THR A 203 12.91 4.54 6.83
N LEU A 204 13.73 4.98 7.77
CA LEU A 204 13.46 6.16 8.58
C LEU A 204 13.84 7.40 7.77
N PHE A 205 12.85 8.17 7.35
CA PHE A 205 13.06 9.39 6.59
C PHE A 205 13.07 10.62 7.48
N PRO A 206 13.88 11.64 7.16
CA PRO A 206 13.85 12.93 7.86
C PRO A 206 12.43 13.52 7.91
N GLY A 207 12.08 14.09 9.07
CA GLY A 207 10.76 14.68 9.33
C GLY A 207 9.68 13.65 9.74
N THR A 208 10.04 12.39 9.96
CA THR A 208 9.12 11.41 10.54
C THR A 208 9.26 11.38 12.07
N PRO A 209 8.15 11.38 12.84
CA PRO A 209 8.21 11.17 14.29
C PRO A 209 8.95 9.89 14.69
N LEU A 210 8.90 8.85 13.87
CA LEU A 210 9.58 7.59 14.16
C LEU A 210 11.11 7.70 14.06
N LEU A 211 11.65 8.57 13.19
CA LEU A 211 13.07 8.89 13.17
C LEU A 211 13.46 9.64 14.44
N ASP A 212 12.70 10.67 14.83
CA ASP A 212 12.96 11.45 16.05
C ASP A 212 12.97 10.55 17.30
N GLU A 213 12.04 9.57 17.35
CA GLU A 213 11.99 8.56 18.42
C GLU A 213 13.23 7.63 18.40
N ALA A 214 13.71 7.26 17.21
CA ALA A 214 14.93 6.46 17.08
C ALA A 214 16.17 7.23 17.55
N GLU A 215 16.27 8.51 17.22
CA GLU A 215 17.38 9.39 17.68
C GLU A 215 17.38 9.59 19.19
N ARG A 216 16.20 9.56 19.84
CA ARG A 216 16.08 9.63 21.31
C ARG A 216 16.23 8.26 22.00
N GLY A 217 16.39 7.17 21.24
CA GLY A 217 16.46 5.80 21.79
C GLY A 217 15.10 5.23 22.24
N GLU A 218 13.99 5.84 21.84
CA GLU A 218 12.61 5.41 22.14
C GLU A 218 12.08 4.38 21.12
N PHE A 219 12.75 4.23 19.99
CA PHE A 219 12.51 3.26 18.95
C PHE A 219 13.83 2.63 18.50
N THR A 220 13.93 1.31 18.56
CA THR A 220 15.12 0.60 18.09
C THR A 220 14.83 -0.01 16.71
N PRO A 221 15.36 0.54 15.60
CA PRO A 221 15.17 -0.04 14.29
C PRO A 221 15.85 -1.40 14.18
N LEU A 222 15.32 -2.27 13.31
CA LEU A 222 15.94 -3.55 12.98
C LEU A 222 17.19 -3.34 12.13
N SER A 223 18.23 -4.13 12.39
CA SER A 223 19.35 -4.33 11.48
C SER A 223 18.89 -5.08 10.22
N GLU A 224 19.71 -5.09 9.16
CA GLU A 224 19.39 -5.81 7.92
C GLU A 224 19.15 -7.31 8.16
N ARG A 225 19.92 -7.92 9.07
CA ARG A 225 19.70 -9.32 9.47
C ARG A 225 18.37 -9.52 10.16
N GLU A 226 18.02 -8.67 11.12
CA GLU A 226 16.75 -8.74 11.85
C GLU A 226 15.55 -8.48 10.92
N LEU A 227 15.66 -7.60 9.93
CA LEU A 227 14.63 -7.40 8.90
C LEU A 227 14.38 -8.69 8.11
N MET A 228 15.43 -9.41 7.73
CA MET A 228 15.29 -10.69 7.03
C MET A 228 14.68 -11.77 7.93
N GLN A 229 15.03 -11.79 9.23
CA GLN A 229 14.48 -12.72 10.22
C GLN A 229 13.00 -12.44 10.47
N GLU A 230 12.58 -11.17 10.58
CA GLU A 230 11.17 -10.79 10.69
C GLU A 230 10.38 -11.23 9.45
N LEU A 231 10.92 -10.97 8.25
CA LEU A 231 10.29 -11.38 7.00
C LEU A 231 10.19 -12.91 6.90
N HIS A 232 11.23 -13.64 7.33
CA HIS A 232 11.20 -15.10 7.38
C HIS A 232 10.09 -15.61 8.30
N THR A 233 9.95 -15.05 9.51
CA THR A 233 8.87 -15.38 10.45
C THR A 233 7.49 -15.09 9.86
N PHE A 234 7.32 -13.92 9.20
CA PHE A 234 6.09 -13.56 8.51
C PHE A 234 5.74 -14.56 7.41
N VAL A 235 6.69 -14.87 6.51
CA VAL A 235 6.51 -15.86 5.43
C VAL A 235 6.22 -17.26 5.97
N GLN A 236 6.90 -17.67 7.04
CA GLN A 236 6.67 -18.97 7.67
C GLN A 236 5.22 -19.11 8.18
N THR A 237 4.68 -18.04 8.76
CA THR A 237 3.33 -18.00 9.35
C THR A 237 2.23 -17.78 8.28
N LEU A 238 2.55 -17.11 7.18
CA LEU A 238 1.59 -16.79 6.12
C LEU A 238 1.15 -18.08 5.39
N THR A 239 -0.17 -18.22 5.15
CA THR A 239 -0.78 -19.39 4.47
C THR A 239 -1.81 -19.00 3.40
N CYS A 240 -2.06 -17.71 3.18
CA CYS A 240 -3.04 -17.27 2.18
C CYS A 240 -2.53 -17.55 0.74
N ASP A 241 -3.46 -17.90 -0.16
CA ASP A 241 -3.17 -18.05 -1.58
C ASP A 241 -3.20 -16.69 -2.26
N CYS A 242 -2.00 -16.17 -2.59
CA CYS A 242 -1.84 -14.83 -3.12
C CYS A 242 -0.59 -14.73 -4.00
N LEU A 243 -0.42 -13.61 -4.69
CA LEU A 243 0.91 -13.21 -5.15
C LEU A 243 1.72 -12.65 -3.98
N PHE A 244 3.01 -12.86 -3.99
CA PHE A 244 3.93 -12.32 -2.98
C PHE A 244 5.00 -11.46 -3.65
N ASN A 245 5.29 -10.30 -3.07
CA ASN A 245 6.26 -9.40 -3.66
C ASN A 245 6.98 -8.56 -2.61
N THR A 246 8.33 -8.54 -2.68
CA THR A 246 9.20 -7.73 -1.81
C THR A 246 9.84 -6.56 -2.57
N HIS A 247 9.27 -6.15 -3.69
CA HIS A 247 9.91 -5.23 -4.63
C HIS A 247 10.12 -3.81 -4.09
N HIS A 248 9.27 -3.36 -3.19
CA HIS A 248 9.30 -1.98 -2.71
C HIS A 248 10.24 -1.83 -1.51
N THR A 249 11.34 -1.09 -1.69
CA THR A 249 12.32 -0.73 -0.65
C THR A 249 13.01 -1.88 0.09
N SER A 250 12.71 -3.14 -0.25
CA SER A 250 13.37 -4.31 0.33
C SER A 250 14.74 -4.54 -0.26
N SER A 251 15.60 -5.17 0.53
CA SER A 251 16.97 -5.52 0.10
C SER A 251 17.01 -6.78 -0.74
N LEU A 252 16.02 -7.68 -0.58
CA LEU A 252 15.86 -8.91 -1.35
C LEU A 252 14.68 -8.78 -2.32
N TYR A 253 14.84 -9.32 -3.52
CA TYR A 253 13.82 -9.34 -4.56
C TYR A 253 13.17 -10.72 -4.65
N LEU A 254 12.02 -10.90 -4.04
CA LEU A 254 11.25 -12.13 -4.04
C LEU A 254 9.86 -11.84 -4.63
N THR A 255 9.46 -12.54 -5.69
CA THR A 255 8.17 -12.30 -6.35
C THR A 255 7.57 -13.58 -6.94
N GLY A 256 6.26 -13.65 -7.02
CA GLY A 256 5.50 -14.70 -7.70
C GLY A 256 4.39 -15.32 -6.85
N PRO A 257 3.77 -16.43 -7.32
CA PRO A 257 2.76 -17.16 -6.56
C PRO A 257 3.30 -17.63 -5.22
N PHE A 258 2.60 -17.30 -4.13
CA PHE A 258 3.14 -17.50 -2.78
C PHE A 258 3.20 -18.98 -2.39
N LEU A 259 2.05 -19.66 -2.32
CA LEU A 259 1.99 -21.03 -1.79
C LEU A 259 2.89 -22.02 -2.52
N PRO A 260 2.93 -22.05 -3.87
CA PRO A 260 3.82 -22.97 -4.59
C PRO A 260 5.31 -22.69 -4.36
N ARG A 261 5.67 -21.45 -4.02
CA ARG A 261 7.07 -21.00 -3.84
C ARG A 261 7.45 -20.73 -2.40
N LYS A 262 6.54 -20.94 -1.44
CA LYS A 262 6.77 -20.62 -0.03
C LYS A 262 8.08 -21.21 0.50
N GLN A 263 8.34 -22.50 0.27
CA GLN A 263 9.56 -23.12 0.74
C GLN A 263 10.80 -22.50 0.09
N GLN A 264 10.77 -22.24 -1.22
CA GLN A 264 11.87 -21.57 -1.90
C GLN A 264 12.15 -20.17 -1.32
N ILE A 265 11.09 -19.40 -1.03
CA ILE A 265 11.21 -18.08 -0.40
C ILE A 265 11.86 -18.17 0.99
N LEU A 266 11.47 -19.16 1.80
CA LEU A 266 12.09 -19.41 3.11
C LEU A 266 13.56 -19.78 2.99
N ASP A 267 13.91 -20.66 2.04
CA ASP A 267 15.29 -21.09 1.80
C ASP A 267 16.15 -19.91 1.31
N ASP A 268 15.64 -19.08 0.40
CA ASP A 268 16.32 -17.88 -0.11
C ASP A 268 16.54 -16.84 1.01
N LEU A 269 15.56 -16.65 1.89
CA LEU A 269 15.66 -15.77 3.06
C LEU A 269 16.70 -16.31 4.05
N GLN A 270 16.67 -17.60 4.37
CA GLN A 270 17.64 -18.22 5.27
C GLN A 270 19.06 -18.11 4.71
N TYR A 271 19.24 -18.39 3.40
CA TYR A 271 20.52 -18.22 2.75
C TYR A 271 21.03 -16.77 2.85
N ALA A 272 20.16 -15.79 2.64
CA ALA A 272 20.52 -14.39 2.77
C ALA A 272 20.85 -13.99 4.22
N ILE A 273 20.13 -14.50 5.22
CA ILE A 273 20.45 -14.30 6.65
C ILE A 273 21.86 -14.76 6.98
N ASP A 274 22.30 -15.87 6.37
CA ASP A 274 23.57 -16.48 6.68
C ASP A 274 24.75 -15.88 5.88
N HIS A 275 24.53 -15.39 4.64
CA HIS A 275 25.58 -15.08 3.69
C HIS A 275 25.55 -13.66 3.11
N ALA A 276 24.49 -12.86 3.33
CA ALA A 276 24.41 -11.53 2.72
C ALA A 276 25.44 -10.55 3.28
N ASP A 277 25.93 -9.67 2.41
CA ASP A 277 26.74 -8.50 2.82
C ASP A 277 25.83 -7.46 3.48
N LEU A 278 25.71 -7.56 4.80
CA LEU A 278 24.82 -6.70 5.61
C LEU A 278 25.24 -5.23 5.58
N ASP A 279 26.55 -4.95 5.49
CA ASP A 279 27.07 -3.58 5.45
C ASP A 279 26.70 -2.90 4.11
N ALA A 280 26.86 -3.62 2.99
CA ALA A 280 26.43 -3.12 1.69
C ALA A 280 24.89 -2.90 1.63
N MET A 281 24.09 -3.77 2.26
CA MET A 281 22.65 -3.63 2.34
C MET A 281 22.26 -2.40 3.18
N ALA A 282 22.88 -2.20 4.34
CA ALA A 282 22.64 -1.04 5.21
C ALA A 282 23.04 0.28 4.51
N ALA A 283 24.19 0.31 3.84
CA ALA A 283 24.64 1.46 3.06
C ALA A 283 23.64 1.80 1.93
N ARG A 284 23.14 0.80 1.22
CA ARG A 284 22.11 0.97 0.18
C ARG A 284 20.81 1.53 0.76
N ARG A 285 20.34 1.07 1.92
CA ARG A 285 19.16 1.60 2.60
C ARG A 285 19.38 3.05 3.03
N ALA A 286 20.53 3.35 3.64
CA ALA A 286 20.88 4.69 4.08
C ALA A 286 21.03 5.71 2.92
N SER A 287 21.29 5.25 1.69
CA SER A 287 21.39 6.11 0.52
C SER A 287 20.04 6.56 -0.06
N LYS A 288 18.92 5.95 0.36
CA LYS A 288 17.59 6.31 -0.12
C LYS A 288 17.19 7.69 0.38
N ARG A 289 16.60 8.50 -0.50
CA ARG A 289 16.19 9.89 -0.22
C ARG A 289 14.67 10.09 -0.21
N GLY A 290 13.90 9.08 -0.57
CA GLY A 290 12.45 9.07 -0.59
C GLY A 290 11.90 7.69 -0.97
N LEU A 291 10.59 7.56 -0.90
CA LEU A 291 9.86 6.37 -1.32
C LEU A 291 9.77 6.27 -2.84
#